data_5c9ef8213522ea83195d2db6452be8bd
#
_entry.id   5c9ef8213522ea83195d2db6452be8bd
#
_cell.length_a   1.000
_cell.length_b   1.000
_cell.length_c   1.000
_cell.angle_alpha   90.00
_cell.angle_beta   90.00
_cell.angle_gamma   90.00
#
_symmetry.space_group_name_H-M   'P 1'
#
loop_
_entity.id
_entity.type
_entity.pdbx_description
1 polymer ?
#
loop_
_entity_poly.entity_id
_entity_poly.type
_entity_poly.pdbx_seq_one_letter_code
_entity_poly.pdbx_strand_id
1 'polypeptide(L)'
;FYDARGSALFEDITRLPEYYPTRTEQAIMAAHAPAMAQALGPGRTVIELGAGNCHKARALCTLIQARHYVAVDISEAFMQAAVAGMRQAFAHLPIDAVVADITGDWALPAQVPTARRLVFYPGSSIGNFDPPQAQALLARMRAVLGSDGALLVGVDLVKDAAVLNAAYDDAAGVTAAFNRNLLEHVNRLIGADFDPHQWHHRAFFNAAQSRIEMHLEAAQALEVCWRGGKRCFAQGERIHTENSYKYRVQDFV
;
A
#
# COMPACT_ATOMS: atom_id res chain seq x y z
N PHE A 1 -4.61 -1.28 9.44
CA PHE A 1 -5.52 -0.67 8.45
C PHE A 1 -6.24 -1.71 7.60
N TYR A 2 -5.58 -2.74 7.10
CA TYR A 2 -6.04 -3.62 6.02
C TYR A 2 -6.73 -4.91 6.51
N ASP A 3 -7.66 -4.79 7.46
CA ASP A 3 -8.67 -5.82 7.65
C ASP A 3 -9.69 -5.78 6.48
N ALA A 4 -10.65 -6.69 6.45
CA ALA A 4 -11.63 -6.76 5.34
C ALA A 4 -12.37 -5.43 5.10
N ARG A 5 -12.76 -4.71 6.16
CA ARG A 5 -13.40 -3.40 6.06
C ARG A 5 -12.44 -2.32 5.57
N GLY A 6 -11.22 -2.29 6.11
CA GLY A 6 -10.18 -1.34 5.70
C GLY A 6 -9.81 -1.52 4.24
N SER A 7 -9.67 -2.76 3.76
CA SER A 7 -9.41 -3.04 2.33
C SER A 7 -10.54 -2.55 1.44
N ALA A 8 -11.81 -2.73 1.83
CA ALA A 8 -12.95 -2.21 1.08
C ALA A 8 -12.98 -0.67 1.06
N LEU A 9 -12.72 -0.02 2.21
CA LEU A 9 -12.62 1.45 2.29
C LEU A 9 -11.48 1.98 1.43
N PHE A 10 -10.33 1.29 1.39
CA PHE A 10 -9.23 1.69 0.53
C PHE A 10 -9.60 1.59 -0.96
N GLU A 11 -10.31 0.54 -1.37
CA GLU A 11 -10.85 0.44 -2.74
C GLU A 11 -11.78 1.63 -3.06
N ASP A 12 -12.61 2.06 -2.12
CA ASP A 12 -13.45 3.25 -2.31
C ASP A 12 -12.60 4.53 -2.40
N ILE A 13 -11.55 4.68 -1.57
CA ILE A 13 -10.59 5.79 -1.68
C ILE A 13 -9.99 5.85 -3.09
N THR A 14 -9.60 4.73 -3.68
CA THR A 14 -8.98 4.71 -5.02
C THR A 14 -9.89 5.26 -6.13
N ARG A 15 -11.20 5.35 -5.89
CA ARG A 15 -12.21 5.87 -6.84
C ARG A 15 -12.55 7.34 -6.63
N LEU A 16 -12.10 7.93 -5.53
CA LEU A 16 -12.38 9.33 -5.21
C LEU A 16 -11.73 10.28 -6.23
N PRO A 17 -12.41 11.35 -6.63
CA PRO A 17 -11.85 12.35 -7.54
C PRO A 17 -10.61 13.06 -6.96
N GLU A 18 -10.54 13.24 -5.64
CA GLU A 18 -9.40 13.83 -4.96
C GLU A 18 -8.20 12.89 -4.90
N TYR A 19 -8.42 11.56 -4.84
CA TYR A 19 -7.34 10.58 -4.73
C TYR A 19 -6.72 10.28 -6.10
N TYR A 20 -5.87 11.18 -6.57
CA TYR A 20 -5.20 11.10 -7.89
C TYR A 20 -4.20 9.94 -8.05
N PRO A 21 -3.53 9.37 -7.00
CA PRO A 21 -2.39 8.45 -7.19
C PRO A 21 -2.73 7.25 -8.06
N THR A 22 -3.87 6.58 -7.82
CA THR A 22 -4.26 5.38 -8.57
C THR A 22 -4.46 5.66 -10.05
N ARG A 23 -5.25 6.68 -10.41
CA ARG A 23 -5.52 7.01 -11.83
C ARG A 23 -4.29 7.57 -12.54
N THR A 24 -3.45 8.33 -11.83
CA THR A 24 -2.21 8.86 -12.40
C THR A 24 -1.22 7.73 -12.70
N GLU A 25 -1.03 6.79 -11.80
CA GLU A 25 -0.17 5.63 -12.02
C GLU A 25 -0.69 4.77 -13.19
N GLN A 26 -2.00 4.52 -13.27
CA GLN A 26 -2.60 3.84 -14.42
C GLN A 26 -2.35 4.57 -15.74
N ALA A 27 -2.48 5.90 -15.75
CA ALA A 27 -2.21 6.71 -16.93
C ALA A 27 -0.72 6.65 -17.34
N ILE A 28 0.20 6.69 -16.38
CA ILE A 28 1.65 6.54 -16.61
C ILE A 28 1.94 5.15 -17.20
N MET A 29 1.41 4.09 -16.59
CA MET A 29 1.61 2.72 -17.10
C MET A 29 1.09 2.57 -18.53
N ALA A 30 -0.07 3.12 -18.83
CA ALA A 30 -0.64 3.08 -20.18
C ALA A 30 0.18 3.89 -21.20
N ALA A 31 0.56 5.12 -20.85
CA ALA A 31 1.31 6.01 -21.74
C ALA A 31 2.73 5.50 -22.05
N HIS A 32 3.37 4.83 -21.09
CA HIS A 32 4.76 4.36 -21.20
C HIS A 32 4.86 2.83 -21.38
N ALA A 33 3.75 2.14 -21.68
CA ALA A 33 3.72 0.68 -21.82
C ALA A 33 4.79 0.13 -22.80
N PRO A 34 5.01 0.69 -24.01
CA PRO A 34 6.05 0.19 -24.91
C PRO A 34 7.47 0.31 -24.34
N ALA A 35 7.78 1.45 -23.69
CA ALA A 35 9.10 1.67 -23.09
C ALA A 35 9.33 0.73 -21.90
N MET A 36 8.30 0.51 -21.07
CA MET A 36 8.35 -0.44 -19.95
C MET A 36 8.55 -1.87 -20.46
N ALA A 37 7.82 -2.29 -21.51
CA ALA A 37 7.97 -3.61 -22.10
C ALA A 37 9.38 -3.83 -22.65
N GLN A 38 9.94 -2.82 -23.32
CA GLN A 38 11.31 -2.86 -23.84
C GLN A 38 12.35 -2.97 -22.72
N ALA A 39 12.23 -2.15 -21.67
CA ALA A 39 13.18 -2.14 -20.56
C ALA A 39 13.13 -3.42 -19.71
N LEU A 40 11.96 -3.95 -19.45
CA LEU A 40 11.77 -5.14 -18.64
C LEU A 40 12.05 -6.43 -19.43
N GLY A 41 11.67 -6.46 -20.69
CA GLY A 41 11.70 -7.64 -21.54
C GLY A 41 10.65 -8.70 -21.13
N PRO A 42 10.30 -9.61 -22.04
CA PRO A 42 9.25 -10.61 -21.82
C PRO A 42 9.69 -11.74 -20.89
N GLY A 43 8.71 -12.52 -20.39
CA GLY A 43 8.94 -13.78 -19.71
C GLY A 43 9.56 -13.66 -18.32
N ARG A 44 9.25 -12.62 -17.56
CA ARG A 44 9.68 -12.46 -16.16
C ARG A 44 8.74 -13.17 -15.19
N THR A 45 9.27 -13.52 -14.03
CA THR A 45 8.49 -13.86 -12.84
C THR A 45 8.13 -12.55 -12.13
N VAL A 46 6.87 -12.17 -12.15
CA VAL A 46 6.38 -10.95 -11.49
C VAL A 46 6.04 -11.27 -10.04
N ILE A 47 6.61 -10.54 -9.10
CA ILE A 47 6.35 -10.62 -7.66
C ILE A 47 5.77 -9.27 -7.25
N GLU A 48 4.46 -9.21 -7.02
CA GLU A 48 3.79 -7.98 -6.60
C GLU A 48 3.72 -7.91 -5.09
N LEU A 49 4.25 -6.84 -4.52
CA LEU A 49 4.19 -6.57 -3.08
C LEU A 49 3.04 -5.63 -2.77
N GLY A 50 2.18 -6.01 -1.80
CA GLY A 50 0.93 -5.31 -1.54
C GLY A 50 -0.05 -5.50 -2.72
N ALA A 51 -0.28 -6.75 -3.12
CA ALA A 51 -0.98 -7.10 -4.35
C ALA A 51 -2.43 -6.59 -4.41
N GLY A 52 -3.09 -6.43 -3.24
CA GLY A 52 -4.45 -5.91 -3.17
C GLY A 52 -5.40 -6.67 -4.11
N ASN A 53 -6.04 -5.95 -5.03
CA ASN A 53 -6.95 -6.52 -6.02
C ASN A 53 -6.27 -7.08 -7.29
N CYS A 54 -4.96 -7.09 -7.36
CA CYS A 54 -4.12 -7.56 -8.49
C CYS A 54 -4.39 -6.84 -9.83
N HIS A 55 -5.18 -5.77 -9.86
CA HIS A 55 -5.59 -5.12 -11.11
C HIS A 55 -4.41 -4.56 -11.91
N LYS A 56 -3.43 -3.95 -11.22
CA LYS A 56 -2.24 -3.36 -11.85
C LYS A 56 -1.32 -4.44 -12.42
N ALA A 57 -1.12 -5.52 -11.65
CA ALA A 57 -0.31 -6.66 -12.11
C ALA A 57 -0.92 -7.34 -13.34
N ARG A 58 -2.24 -7.37 -13.46
CA ARG A 58 -2.91 -7.94 -14.64
C ARG A 58 -2.45 -7.27 -15.93
N ALA A 59 -2.43 -5.92 -15.95
CA ALA A 59 -1.95 -5.16 -17.09
C ALA A 59 -0.46 -5.40 -17.36
N LEU A 60 0.36 -5.40 -16.30
CA LEU A 60 1.80 -5.64 -16.40
C LEU A 60 2.12 -7.06 -16.90
N CYS A 61 1.47 -8.08 -16.36
CA CYS A 61 1.67 -9.48 -16.78
C CYS A 61 1.35 -9.69 -18.26
N THR A 62 0.28 -9.06 -18.76
CA THR A 62 -0.05 -9.05 -20.19
C THR A 62 1.04 -8.36 -20.99
N LEU A 63 1.47 -7.16 -20.57
CA LEU A 63 2.43 -6.33 -21.27
C LEU A 63 3.77 -7.03 -21.50
N ILE A 64 4.30 -7.70 -20.46
CA ILE A 64 5.62 -8.35 -20.53
C ILE A 64 5.51 -9.87 -20.75
N GLN A 65 4.33 -10.40 -21.06
CA GLN A 65 4.12 -11.83 -21.23
C GLN A 65 4.73 -12.63 -20.05
N ALA A 66 4.29 -12.30 -18.84
CA ALA A 66 4.83 -12.87 -17.62
C ALA A 66 4.77 -14.41 -17.68
N ARG A 67 5.80 -15.10 -17.18
CA ARG A 67 5.85 -16.57 -17.12
C ARG A 67 5.39 -17.13 -15.79
N HIS A 68 5.33 -16.30 -14.76
CA HIS A 68 4.89 -16.62 -13.41
C HIS A 68 4.45 -15.35 -12.70
N TYR A 69 3.44 -15.43 -11.86
CA TYR A 69 2.98 -14.33 -11.02
C TYR A 69 2.89 -14.77 -9.57
N VAL A 70 3.39 -13.94 -8.67
CA VAL A 70 3.30 -14.15 -7.21
C VAL A 70 2.67 -12.91 -6.59
N ALA A 71 1.50 -13.08 -5.99
CA ALA A 71 0.87 -12.05 -5.18
C ALA A 71 1.36 -12.17 -3.74
N VAL A 72 1.89 -11.09 -3.17
CA VAL A 72 2.28 -11.01 -1.75
C VAL A 72 1.45 -9.93 -1.07
N ASP A 73 0.67 -10.29 -0.07
CA ASP A 73 -0.17 -9.36 0.68
C ASP A 73 -0.40 -9.86 2.11
N ILE A 74 -0.66 -8.94 3.03
CA ILE A 74 -1.00 -9.27 4.42
C ILE A 74 -2.48 -9.67 4.59
N SER A 75 -3.35 -9.22 3.69
CA SER A 75 -4.79 -9.47 3.72
C SER A 75 -5.16 -10.74 2.95
N GLU A 76 -5.12 -11.90 3.64
CA GLU A 76 -5.34 -13.21 3.03
C GLU A 76 -6.66 -13.30 2.25
N ALA A 77 -7.78 -13.00 2.88
CA ALA A 77 -9.11 -13.17 2.27
C ALA A 77 -9.28 -12.29 1.02
N PHE A 78 -8.79 -11.04 1.07
CA PHE A 78 -8.87 -10.12 -0.05
C PHE A 78 -7.98 -10.56 -1.22
N MET A 79 -6.74 -10.95 -0.91
CA MET A 79 -5.79 -11.44 -1.90
C MET A 79 -6.28 -12.74 -2.58
N GLN A 80 -6.85 -13.69 -1.83
CA GLN A 80 -7.34 -14.95 -2.41
C GLN A 80 -8.46 -14.72 -3.44
N ALA A 81 -9.37 -13.78 -3.17
CA ALA A 81 -10.42 -13.40 -4.12
C ALA A 81 -9.82 -12.77 -5.40
N ALA A 82 -8.84 -11.89 -5.25
CA ALA A 82 -8.14 -11.24 -6.36
C ALA A 82 -7.35 -12.24 -7.21
N VAL A 83 -6.63 -13.16 -6.57
CA VAL A 83 -5.87 -14.25 -7.24
C VAL A 83 -6.79 -15.20 -8.00
N ALA A 84 -7.98 -15.51 -7.49
CA ALA A 84 -8.96 -16.30 -8.24
C ALA A 84 -9.35 -15.62 -9.56
N GLY A 85 -9.57 -14.30 -9.54
CA GLY A 85 -9.79 -13.49 -10.75
C GLY A 85 -8.61 -13.51 -11.72
N MET A 86 -7.38 -13.45 -11.19
CA MET A 86 -6.17 -13.57 -12.01
C MET A 86 -6.07 -14.95 -12.68
N ARG A 87 -6.34 -16.04 -11.97
CA ARG A 87 -6.34 -17.41 -12.53
C ARG A 87 -7.36 -17.59 -13.64
N GLN A 88 -8.52 -16.95 -13.54
CA GLN A 88 -9.52 -16.96 -14.61
C GLN A 88 -9.04 -16.19 -15.85
N ALA A 89 -8.36 -15.05 -15.65
CA ALA A 89 -7.86 -14.22 -16.76
C ALA A 89 -6.63 -14.83 -17.47
N PHE A 90 -5.83 -15.60 -16.76
CA PHE A 90 -4.57 -16.17 -17.23
C PHE A 90 -4.51 -17.68 -16.99
N ALA A 91 -5.28 -18.44 -17.78
CA ALA A 91 -5.43 -19.91 -17.60
C ALA A 91 -4.09 -20.70 -17.64
N HIS A 92 -3.05 -20.16 -18.29
CA HIS A 92 -1.75 -20.81 -18.45
C HIS A 92 -0.63 -20.18 -17.64
N LEU A 93 -0.90 -19.11 -16.88
CA LEU A 93 0.09 -18.45 -16.04
C LEU A 93 0.11 -19.14 -14.67
N PRO A 94 1.24 -19.72 -14.23
CA PRO A 94 1.40 -20.16 -12.85
C PRO A 94 1.23 -18.96 -11.90
N ILE A 95 0.38 -19.12 -10.88
CA ILE A 95 0.07 -18.05 -9.92
C ILE A 95 0.14 -18.61 -8.51
N ASP A 96 1.05 -18.02 -7.72
CA ASP A 96 1.16 -18.27 -6.28
C ASP A 96 0.62 -17.08 -5.47
N ALA A 97 0.17 -17.35 -4.26
CA ALA A 97 -0.26 -16.37 -3.28
C ALA A 97 0.56 -16.57 -2.00
N VAL A 98 1.14 -15.51 -1.48
CA VAL A 98 1.95 -15.51 -0.26
C VAL A 98 1.36 -14.53 0.73
N VAL A 99 0.81 -15.04 1.83
CA VAL A 99 0.32 -14.18 2.93
C VAL A 99 1.52 -13.79 3.79
N ALA A 100 1.90 -12.53 3.74
CA ALA A 100 3.06 -12.05 4.47
C ALA A 100 2.99 -10.54 4.75
N ASP A 101 3.54 -10.16 5.90
CA ASP A 101 3.98 -8.79 6.14
C ASP A 101 5.31 -8.57 5.41
N ILE A 102 5.30 -7.69 4.41
CA ILE A 102 6.49 -7.41 3.58
C ILE A 102 7.64 -6.78 4.37
N THR A 103 7.38 -6.27 5.57
CA THR A 103 8.38 -5.72 6.49
C THR A 103 9.06 -6.80 7.34
N GLY A 104 8.41 -7.95 7.47
CA GLY A 104 8.89 -9.12 8.21
C GLY A 104 9.79 -10.05 7.37
N ASP A 105 10.06 -11.21 7.92
CA ASP A 105 10.72 -12.29 7.19
C ASP A 105 9.67 -13.09 6.39
N TRP A 106 9.85 -13.13 5.09
CA TRP A 106 9.01 -13.91 4.21
C TRP A 106 9.84 -14.55 3.10
N ALA A 107 9.37 -15.65 2.56
CA ALA A 107 10.05 -16.38 1.51
C ALA A 107 9.09 -16.72 0.37
N LEU A 108 9.64 -16.77 -0.83
CA LEU A 108 8.90 -17.27 -1.98
C LEU A 108 8.81 -18.81 -1.93
N PRO A 109 7.69 -19.38 -2.38
CA PRO A 109 7.56 -20.83 -2.56
C PRO A 109 8.70 -21.40 -3.40
N ALA A 110 9.15 -22.62 -3.10
CA ALA A 110 10.32 -23.22 -3.75
C ALA A 110 10.15 -23.42 -5.27
N GLN A 111 8.92 -23.54 -5.75
CA GLN A 111 8.60 -23.68 -7.19
C GLN A 111 8.73 -22.36 -7.96
N VAL A 112 8.81 -21.20 -7.29
CA VAL A 112 8.93 -19.89 -7.95
C VAL A 112 10.33 -19.75 -8.56
N PRO A 113 10.45 -19.55 -9.89
CA PRO A 113 11.73 -19.44 -10.55
C PRO A 113 12.64 -18.37 -9.93
N THR A 114 13.93 -18.64 -9.86
CA THR A 114 14.93 -17.72 -9.29
C THR A 114 15.45 -16.71 -10.31
N ALA A 115 15.44 -17.06 -11.59
CA ALA A 115 15.93 -16.20 -12.67
C ALA A 115 14.86 -15.20 -13.18
N ARG A 116 15.31 -14.05 -13.63
CA ARG A 116 14.48 -13.00 -14.27
C ARG A 116 13.28 -12.56 -13.43
N ARG A 117 13.47 -12.41 -12.14
CA ARG A 117 12.45 -11.88 -11.23
C ARG A 117 12.23 -10.40 -11.46
N LEU A 118 11.00 -9.97 -11.38
CA LEU A 118 10.59 -8.57 -11.34
C LEU A 118 9.80 -8.35 -10.06
N VAL A 119 10.33 -7.58 -9.14
CA VAL A 119 9.52 -7.05 -8.05
C VAL A 119 8.73 -5.87 -8.56
N PHE A 120 7.41 -5.93 -8.43
CA PHE A 120 6.47 -4.87 -8.75
C PHE A 120 5.89 -4.31 -7.47
N TYR A 121 6.17 -3.04 -7.20
CA TYR A 121 5.74 -2.36 -5.97
C TYR A 121 5.09 -1.02 -6.30
N PRO A 122 3.82 -1.04 -6.75
CA PRO A 122 3.09 0.14 -7.20
C PRO A 122 2.43 0.92 -6.05
N GLY A 123 1.72 2.00 -6.40
CA GLY A 123 0.82 2.73 -5.52
C GLY A 123 1.49 3.69 -4.57
N SER A 124 2.79 3.93 -4.73
CA SER A 124 3.59 4.71 -3.78
C SER A 124 3.57 4.16 -2.34
N SER A 125 3.30 2.86 -2.20
CA SER A 125 3.22 2.19 -0.89
C SER A 125 4.54 2.25 -0.10
N ILE A 126 5.68 2.42 -0.81
CA ILE A 126 6.98 2.66 -0.16
C ILE A 126 6.98 3.96 0.66
N GLY A 127 6.13 4.92 0.31
CA GLY A 127 5.97 6.18 1.05
C GLY A 127 5.35 6.01 2.44
N ASN A 128 4.78 4.85 2.75
CA ASN A 128 4.23 4.59 4.09
C ASN A 128 5.31 4.26 5.14
N PHE A 129 6.54 4.10 4.69
CA PHE A 129 7.69 3.75 5.54
C PHE A 129 8.60 4.95 5.75
N ASP A 130 9.12 5.08 6.97
CA ASP A 130 10.19 6.04 7.25
C ASP A 130 11.44 5.69 6.43
N PRO A 131 12.32 6.66 6.08
CA PRO A 131 13.46 6.43 5.20
C PRO A 131 14.32 5.23 5.55
N PRO A 132 14.69 4.95 6.83
CA PRO A 132 15.43 3.74 7.18
C PRO A 132 14.65 2.45 6.91
N GLN A 133 13.33 2.45 7.13
CA GLN A 133 12.46 1.30 6.86
C GLN A 133 12.31 1.07 5.36
N ALA A 134 12.14 2.14 4.57
CA ALA A 134 12.08 2.06 3.11
C ALA A 134 13.39 1.51 2.52
N GLN A 135 14.55 1.94 3.04
CA GLN A 135 15.85 1.39 2.64
C GLN A 135 15.98 -0.11 2.97
N ALA A 136 15.55 -0.52 4.17
CA ALA A 136 15.55 -1.92 4.55
C ALA A 136 14.64 -2.77 3.65
N LEU A 137 13.46 -2.25 3.29
CA LEU A 137 12.54 -2.90 2.37
C LEU A 137 13.15 -3.03 0.96
N LEU A 138 13.76 -1.98 0.43
CA LEU A 138 14.47 -2.02 -0.87
C LEU A 138 15.63 -3.03 -0.86
N ALA A 139 16.37 -3.14 0.23
CA ALA A 139 17.44 -4.14 0.39
C ALA A 139 16.88 -5.58 0.35
N ARG A 140 15.72 -5.83 0.97
CA ARG A 140 15.01 -7.12 0.88
C ARG A 140 14.54 -7.42 -0.54
N MET A 141 13.93 -6.45 -1.22
CA MET A 141 13.54 -6.59 -2.63
C MET A 141 14.74 -6.97 -3.49
N ARG A 142 15.89 -6.32 -3.28
CA ARG A 142 17.13 -6.65 -3.98
C ARG A 142 17.57 -8.10 -3.72
N ALA A 143 17.49 -8.58 -2.49
CA ALA A 143 17.83 -9.96 -2.15
C ALA A 143 16.93 -10.98 -2.87
N VAL A 144 15.63 -10.67 -3.01
CA VAL A 144 14.66 -11.50 -3.74
C VAL A 144 14.93 -11.53 -5.24
N LEU A 145 15.42 -10.43 -5.80
CA LEU A 145 15.61 -10.25 -7.26
C LEU A 145 16.76 -11.06 -7.84
N GLY A 146 17.82 -11.28 -7.07
CA GLY A 146 19.05 -11.88 -7.60
C GLY A 146 19.81 -10.94 -8.56
N SER A 147 20.71 -11.52 -9.36
CA SER A 147 21.63 -10.75 -10.22
C SER A 147 21.00 -10.25 -11.54
N ASP A 148 19.97 -10.92 -12.05
CA ASP A 148 19.30 -10.64 -13.31
C ASP A 148 17.87 -10.10 -13.12
N GLY A 149 17.54 -9.75 -11.90
CA GLY A 149 16.24 -9.21 -11.53
C GLY A 149 16.07 -7.73 -11.88
N ALA A 150 14.82 -7.27 -11.78
CA ALA A 150 14.45 -5.88 -11.95
C ALA A 150 13.44 -5.43 -10.88
N LEU A 151 13.46 -4.14 -10.54
CA LEU A 151 12.47 -3.50 -9.67
C LEU A 151 11.66 -2.48 -10.50
N LEU A 152 10.35 -2.59 -10.43
CA LEU A 152 9.42 -1.57 -10.90
C LEU A 152 8.66 -1.03 -9.69
N VAL A 153 8.94 0.20 -9.32
CA VAL A 153 8.36 0.85 -8.15
C VAL A 153 7.60 2.12 -8.56
N GLY A 154 6.39 2.29 -8.02
CA GLY A 154 5.64 3.53 -8.13
C GLY A 154 5.93 4.44 -6.93
N VAL A 155 6.24 5.71 -7.19
CA VAL A 155 6.45 6.71 -6.15
C VAL A 155 5.67 7.98 -6.45
N ASP A 156 5.07 8.57 -5.43
CA ASP A 156 4.37 9.83 -5.56
C ASP A 156 5.32 11.00 -5.29
N LEU A 157 5.18 12.05 -6.09
CA LEU A 157 6.07 13.20 -6.06
C LEU A 157 5.48 14.34 -5.25
N VAL A 158 6.37 15.18 -4.70
CA VAL A 158 6.00 16.47 -4.10
C VAL A 158 5.28 17.33 -5.14
N LYS A 159 4.16 17.91 -4.76
CA LYS A 159 3.32 18.80 -5.56
C LYS A 159 2.61 19.81 -4.67
N ASP A 160 1.67 20.57 -5.21
CA ASP A 160 0.87 21.54 -4.45
C ASP A 160 0.25 20.91 -3.20
N ALA A 161 0.40 21.57 -2.06
CA ALA A 161 -0.07 21.08 -0.77
C ALA A 161 -1.61 20.94 -0.72
N ALA A 162 -2.35 21.78 -1.44
CA ALA A 162 -3.80 21.66 -1.49
C ALA A 162 -4.23 20.37 -2.18
N VAL A 163 -3.55 19.98 -3.28
CA VAL A 163 -3.80 18.71 -3.98
C VAL A 163 -3.46 17.53 -3.08
N LEU A 164 -2.33 17.61 -2.38
CA LEU A 164 -1.89 16.56 -1.45
C LEU A 164 -2.87 16.39 -0.29
N ASN A 165 -3.28 17.49 0.34
CA ASN A 165 -4.21 17.46 1.47
C ASN A 165 -5.58 16.89 1.06
N ALA A 166 -6.14 17.36 -0.06
CA ALA A 166 -7.43 16.88 -0.54
C ALA A 166 -7.45 15.37 -0.82
N ALA A 167 -6.33 14.80 -1.27
CA ALA A 167 -6.23 13.37 -1.54
C ALA A 167 -6.30 12.49 -0.27
N TYR A 168 -6.01 13.06 0.90
CA TYR A 168 -6.00 12.35 2.18
C TYR A 168 -7.04 12.87 3.19
N ASP A 169 -7.80 13.91 2.81
CA ASP A 169 -8.92 14.46 3.59
C ASP A 169 -10.04 14.85 2.63
N ASP A 170 -10.63 13.82 2.01
CA ASP A 170 -11.66 13.94 0.98
C ASP A 170 -12.98 14.48 1.52
N ALA A 171 -13.72 15.21 0.70
CA ALA A 171 -14.99 15.82 1.08
C ALA A 171 -16.08 14.80 1.44
N ALA A 172 -16.02 13.58 0.89
CA ALA A 172 -16.96 12.50 1.19
C ALA A 172 -16.67 11.79 2.53
N GLY A 173 -15.48 12.01 3.13
CA GLY A 173 -15.07 11.45 4.41
C GLY A 173 -14.72 9.95 4.36
N VAL A 174 -14.43 9.41 3.19
CA VAL A 174 -14.07 7.99 3.02
C VAL A 174 -12.71 7.71 3.67
N THR A 175 -11.72 8.61 3.46
CA THR A 175 -10.41 8.50 4.10
C THR A 175 -10.51 8.64 5.62
N ALA A 176 -11.39 9.52 6.09
CA ALA A 176 -11.67 9.63 7.53
C ALA A 176 -12.26 8.32 8.11
N ALA A 177 -13.17 7.66 7.37
CA ALA A 177 -13.70 6.36 7.77
C ALA A 177 -12.62 5.27 7.78
N PHE A 178 -11.74 5.26 6.78
CA PHE A 178 -10.59 4.35 6.70
C PHE A 178 -9.65 4.54 7.90
N ASN A 179 -9.31 5.78 8.23
CA ASN A 179 -8.43 6.08 9.37
C ASN A 179 -9.06 5.67 10.71
N ARG A 180 -10.36 5.95 10.92
CA ARG A 180 -11.07 5.54 12.13
C ARG A 180 -11.24 4.02 12.25
N ASN A 181 -11.31 3.27 11.14
CA ASN A 181 -11.37 1.81 11.16
C ASN A 181 -10.17 1.18 11.88
N LEU A 182 -9.02 1.89 11.93
CA LEU A 182 -7.86 1.45 12.71
C LEU A 182 -8.23 1.23 14.19
N LEU A 183 -9.05 2.09 14.79
CA LEU A 183 -9.46 1.98 16.19
C LEU A 183 -10.32 0.74 16.41
N GLU A 184 -11.26 0.46 15.51
CA GLU A 184 -12.08 -0.76 15.57
C GLU A 184 -11.21 -2.02 15.43
N HIS A 185 -10.18 -1.96 14.58
CA HIS A 185 -9.22 -3.06 14.42
C HIS A 185 -8.40 -3.26 15.69
N VAL A 186 -7.89 -2.20 16.31
CA VAL A 186 -7.16 -2.24 17.59
C VAL A 186 -8.06 -2.80 18.69
N ASN A 187 -9.34 -2.38 18.77
CA ASN A 187 -10.31 -2.91 19.73
C ASN A 187 -10.42 -4.44 19.63
N ARG A 188 -10.49 -4.97 18.40
CA ARG A 188 -10.55 -6.44 18.19
C ARG A 188 -9.26 -7.15 18.58
N LEU A 189 -8.09 -6.52 18.35
CA LEU A 189 -6.78 -7.15 18.58
C LEU A 189 -6.43 -7.25 20.07
N ILE A 190 -6.68 -6.19 20.83
CA ILE A 190 -6.22 -6.10 22.24
C ILE A 190 -7.36 -5.97 23.24
N GLY A 191 -8.63 -6.02 22.79
CA GLY A 191 -9.80 -5.84 23.64
C GLY A 191 -9.90 -4.42 24.19
N ALA A 192 -9.55 -3.41 23.38
CA ALA A 192 -9.71 -2.01 23.73
C ALA A 192 -11.14 -1.52 23.48
N ASP A 193 -11.48 -0.37 24.05
CA ASP A 193 -12.80 0.25 23.99
C ASP A 193 -12.80 1.62 23.32
N PHE A 194 -11.93 1.82 22.32
CA PHE A 194 -11.98 3.03 21.49
C PHE A 194 -13.37 3.19 20.88
N ASP A 195 -14.00 4.35 21.07
CA ASP A 195 -15.17 4.76 20.29
C ASP A 195 -14.70 5.63 19.12
N PRO A 196 -14.76 5.15 17.85
CA PRO A 196 -14.29 5.88 16.69
C PRO A 196 -14.96 7.24 16.47
N HIS A 197 -16.20 7.43 16.99
CA HIS A 197 -16.93 8.70 16.89
C HIS A 197 -16.34 9.82 17.75
N GLN A 198 -15.53 9.48 18.72
CA GLN A 198 -14.84 10.44 19.60
C GLN A 198 -13.48 10.91 19.01
N TRP A 199 -13.19 10.55 17.76
CA TRP A 199 -11.93 10.88 17.11
C TRP A 199 -12.15 11.59 15.77
N HIS A 200 -11.54 12.77 15.62
CA HIS A 200 -11.52 13.49 14.36
C HIS A 200 -10.35 13.02 13.50
N HIS A 201 -10.63 12.75 12.23
CA HIS A 201 -9.57 12.56 11.25
C HIS A 201 -8.88 13.90 10.96
N ARG A 202 -7.56 13.87 10.87
CA ARG A 202 -6.72 14.98 10.45
C ARG A 202 -5.68 14.46 9.47
N ALA A 203 -5.60 15.07 8.31
CA ALA A 203 -4.54 14.80 7.35
C ALA A 203 -3.97 16.11 6.83
N PHE A 204 -2.65 16.19 6.70
CA PHE A 204 -1.97 17.37 6.19
C PHE A 204 -0.60 17.03 5.62
N PHE A 205 -0.14 17.85 4.68
CA PHE A 205 1.20 17.76 4.14
C PHE A 205 2.19 18.46 5.08
N ASN A 206 3.09 17.68 5.66
CA ASN A 206 4.23 18.17 6.43
C ASN A 206 5.39 18.46 5.45
N ALA A 207 5.56 19.73 5.08
CA ALA A 207 6.58 20.14 4.10
C ALA A 207 8.01 19.91 4.60
N ALA A 208 8.25 20.01 5.92
CA ALA A 208 9.57 19.81 6.51
C ALA A 208 10.01 18.33 6.41
N GLN A 209 9.05 17.40 6.50
CA GLN A 209 9.29 15.95 6.39
C GLN A 209 8.97 15.41 4.99
N SER A 210 8.46 16.25 4.09
CA SER A 210 8.05 15.86 2.73
C SER A 210 7.08 14.68 2.71
N ARG A 211 6.08 14.70 3.58
CA ARG A 211 5.10 13.61 3.71
C ARG A 211 3.71 14.11 4.08
N ILE A 212 2.68 13.39 3.69
CA ILE A 212 1.37 13.47 4.34
C ILE A 212 1.47 12.75 5.67
N GLU A 213 0.87 13.33 6.69
CA GLU A 213 0.61 12.68 7.96
C GLU A 213 -0.89 12.53 8.18
N MET A 214 -1.33 11.33 8.56
CA MET A 214 -2.68 11.12 9.06
C MET A 214 -2.67 10.94 10.57
N HIS A 215 -3.64 11.54 11.22
CA HIS A 215 -3.80 11.49 12.67
C HIS A 215 -5.27 11.24 13.03
N LEU A 216 -5.48 10.71 14.22
CA LEU A 216 -6.76 10.70 14.92
C LEU A 216 -6.65 11.62 16.12
N GLU A 217 -7.48 12.68 16.18
CA GLU A 217 -7.48 13.71 17.20
C GLU A 217 -8.65 13.51 18.16
N ALA A 218 -8.39 13.40 19.45
CA ALA A 218 -9.41 13.23 20.46
C ALA A 218 -10.37 14.44 20.49
N ALA A 219 -11.67 14.22 20.27
CA ALA A 219 -12.70 15.26 20.23
C ALA A 219 -12.93 15.91 21.61
N GLN A 220 -12.64 15.18 22.67
CA GLN A 220 -12.75 15.60 24.06
C GLN A 220 -11.72 14.85 24.91
N ALA A 221 -11.57 15.20 26.18
CA ALA A 221 -10.80 14.38 27.11
C ALA A 221 -11.50 13.02 27.30
N LEU A 222 -10.77 11.92 27.14
CA LEU A 222 -11.32 10.57 27.22
C LEU A 222 -10.30 9.59 27.79
N GLU A 223 -10.80 8.47 28.30
CA GLU A 223 -10.02 7.34 28.76
C GLU A 223 -10.33 6.14 27.89
N VAL A 224 -9.31 5.44 27.44
CA VAL A 224 -9.42 4.18 26.69
C VAL A 224 -8.82 3.08 27.54
N CYS A 225 -9.58 2.00 27.70
CA CYS A 225 -9.19 0.83 28.44
C CYS A 225 -8.96 -0.36 27.51
N TRP A 226 -8.05 -1.28 27.90
CA TRP A 226 -7.84 -2.57 27.24
C TRP A 226 -7.42 -3.61 28.28
N ARG A 227 -7.34 -4.86 27.85
CA ARG A 227 -6.92 -5.93 28.77
C ARG A 227 -5.50 -5.64 29.28
N GLY A 228 -5.38 -5.25 30.53
CA GLY A 228 -4.12 -5.01 31.22
C GLY A 228 -3.66 -3.55 31.30
N GLY A 229 -4.46 -2.58 30.83
CA GLY A 229 -4.11 -1.18 30.95
C GLY A 229 -5.17 -0.18 30.53
N LYS A 230 -4.85 1.08 30.71
CA LYS A 230 -5.65 2.20 30.24
C LYS A 230 -4.76 3.38 29.86
N ARG A 231 -5.28 4.29 29.05
CA ARG A 231 -4.65 5.56 28.71
C ARG A 231 -5.68 6.68 28.69
N CYS A 232 -5.34 7.79 29.31
CA CYS A 232 -6.10 9.02 29.18
C CYS A 232 -5.54 9.84 28.03
N PHE A 233 -6.43 10.44 27.25
CA PHE A 233 -6.14 11.37 26.19
C PHE A 233 -6.74 12.73 26.53
N ALA A 234 -5.98 13.79 26.39
CA ALA A 234 -6.51 15.16 26.48
C ALA A 234 -7.32 15.49 25.21
N GLN A 235 -8.25 16.44 25.32
CA GLN A 235 -8.89 17.00 24.13
C GLN A 235 -7.84 17.59 23.17
N GLY A 236 -7.94 17.25 21.88
CA GLY A 236 -7.00 17.68 20.86
C GLY A 236 -5.70 16.84 20.82
N GLU A 237 -5.51 15.88 21.73
CA GLU A 237 -4.37 14.97 21.67
C GLU A 237 -4.50 14.06 20.44
N ARG A 238 -3.35 13.80 19.77
CA ARG A 238 -3.34 13.09 18.50
C ARG A 238 -2.63 11.74 18.59
N ILE A 239 -3.20 10.76 17.92
CA ILE A 239 -2.53 9.51 17.56
C ILE A 239 -2.09 9.66 16.11
N HIS A 240 -0.78 9.60 15.85
CA HIS A 240 -0.24 9.55 14.49
C HIS A 240 -0.47 8.15 13.94
N THR A 241 -1.19 8.04 12.84
CA THR A 241 -1.66 6.76 12.30
C THR A 241 -0.92 6.31 11.06
N GLU A 242 -0.58 7.23 10.16
CA GLU A 242 0.08 6.88 8.89
C GLU A 242 0.94 8.03 8.37
N ASN A 243 2.02 7.66 7.69
CA ASN A 243 2.81 8.54 6.83
C ASN A 243 2.58 8.19 5.37
N SER A 244 2.66 9.19 4.49
CA SER A 244 2.81 8.96 3.05
C SER A 244 3.83 9.95 2.50
N TYR A 245 5.08 9.49 2.41
CA TYR A 245 6.19 10.29 1.89
C TYR A 245 6.00 10.63 0.42
N LYS A 246 6.36 11.86 0.08
CA LYS A 246 6.38 12.38 -1.28
C LYS A 246 7.81 12.66 -1.66
N TYR A 247 8.21 12.19 -2.82
CA TYR A 247 9.61 12.22 -3.24
C TYR A 247 9.87 13.32 -4.25
N ARG A 248 11.12 13.74 -4.35
CA ARG A 248 11.64 14.41 -5.54
C ARG A 248 12.46 13.39 -6.30
N VAL A 249 12.45 13.47 -7.64
CA VAL A 249 13.13 12.46 -8.47
C VAL A 249 14.60 12.31 -8.09
N GLN A 250 15.29 13.43 -7.86
CA GLN A 250 16.71 13.44 -7.49
C GLN A 250 16.99 12.84 -6.09
N ASP A 251 16.00 12.76 -5.23
CA ASP A 251 16.18 12.28 -3.85
C ASP A 251 15.84 10.79 -3.72
N PHE A 252 15.21 10.21 -4.74
CA PHE A 252 14.80 8.81 -4.75
C PHE A 252 15.76 7.88 -5.52
N VAL A 253 16.58 8.42 -6.43
CA VAL A 253 17.48 7.65 -7.31
C VAL A 253 18.85 7.43 -6.67
#